data_097b0706e92ed65be70a90016db5ef02
#
_entry.id   097b0706e92ed65be70a90016db5ef02
#
_cell.length_a   1.000
_cell.length_b   1.000
_cell.length_c   1.000
_cell.angle_alpha   90.00
_cell.angle_beta   90.00
_cell.angle_gamma   90.00
#
_symmetry.space_group_name_H-M   'P 1'
#
loop_
_entity.id
_entity.type
_entity.pdbx_description
1 polymer ?
#
loop_
_entity_poly.entity_id
_entity_poly.type
_entity_poly.pdbx_seq_one_letter_code
_entity_poly.pdbx_strand_id
1 'polypeptide(L)'
;MKNQITIREAITEADIAAFWEQLHTYHMRDIFPDPEDENRKHFLDDTEYRAQIQRVHDRQQDRCYYLFFHRNGQDIGFALPAIFTSEDGKCFILEFCVFPAFRGSGTGRTCADALLSWAKMRGARYAELNYGGDERRLRFWKRVGFVENGPMAGTSGASR
;
A
#
# COMPACT_ATOMS: atom_id res chain seq x y z
N MET A 1 -10.33 13.99 16.93
CA MET A 1 -10.21 15.27 16.22
C MET A 1 -10.63 15.10 14.76
N LYS A 2 -11.33 16.09 14.22
CA LYS A 2 -11.94 16.00 12.89
C LYS A 2 -10.96 15.76 11.74
N ASN A 3 -9.68 16.17 11.90
CA ASN A 3 -8.67 16.05 10.83
C ASN A 3 -7.75 14.85 10.99
N GLN A 4 -8.01 14.00 11.99
CA GLN A 4 -7.17 12.84 12.23
C GLN A 4 -7.43 11.77 11.16
N ILE A 5 -6.34 11.22 10.62
CA ILE A 5 -6.42 10.11 9.69
C ILE A 5 -6.52 8.81 10.47
N THR A 6 -7.52 8.01 10.16
CA THR A 6 -7.73 6.69 10.76
C THR A 6 -7.64 5.61 9.68
N ILE A 7 -7.46 4.37 10.10
CA ILE A 7 -7.42 3.21 9.21
C ILE A 7 -8.77 2.51 9.27
N ARG A 8 -9.38 2.29 8.10
CA ARG A 8 -10.62 1.53 7.96
C ARG A 8 -10.33 0.27 7.15
N GLU A 9 -10.54 -0.89 7.74
CA GLU A 9 -10.34 -2.16 7.05
C GLU A 9 -11.56 -2.49 6.18
N ALA A 10 -11.32 -2.84 4.90
CA ALA A 10 -12.36 -3.30 4.00
C ALA A 10 -12.56 -4.80 4.23
N ILE A 11 -13.72 -5.19 4.74
CA ILE A 11 -14.04 -6.57 5.11
C ILE A 11 -15.17 -7.13 4.25
N THR A 12 -16.22 -6.34 3.97
CA THR A 12 -17.34 -6.80 3.16
C THR A 12 -16.97 -6.96 1.69
N GLU A 13 -17.70 -7.79 0.97
CA GLU A 13 -17.48 -7.95 -0.47
C GLU A 13 -17.55 -6.62 -1.22
N ALA A 14 -18.51 -5.76 -0.83
CA ALA A 14 -18.68 -4.45 -1.47
C ALA A 14 -17.47 -3.55 -1.21
N ASP A 15 -16.94 -3.52 0.01
CA ASP A 15 -15.76 -2.73 0.36
C ASP A 15 -14.51 -3.25 -0.34
N ILE A 16 -14.34 -4.56 -0.41
CA ILE A 16 -13.19 -5.17 -1.09
C ILE A 16 -13.27 -4.89 -2.60
N ALA A 17 -14.46 -4.94 -3.20
CA ALA A 17 -14.64 -4.58 -4.60
C ALA A 17 -14.31 -3.10 -4.84
N ALA A 18 -14.73 -2.21 -3.94
CA ALA A 18 -14.39 -0.78 -4.01
C ALA A 18 -12.87 -0.57 -3.90
N PHE A 19 -12.20 -1.31 -3.03
CA PHE A 19 -10.75 -1.27 -2.90
C PHE A 19 -10.07 -1.62 -4.24
N TRP A 20 -10.49 -2.71 -4.88
CA TRP A 20 -9.90 -3.15 -6.15
C TRP A 20 -10.15 -2.16 -7.26
N GLU A 21 -11.31 -1.52 -7.29
CA GLU A 21 -11.60 -0.47 -8.26
C GLU A 21 -10.61 0.70 -8.11
N GLN A 22 -10.35 1.13 -6.88
CA GLN A 22 -9.40 2.21 -6.60
C GLN A 22 -7.97 1.78 -6.93
N LEU A 23 -7.58 0.57 -6.60
CA LEU A 23 -6.25 0.05 -6.90
C LEU A 23 -6.00 -0.02 -8.40
N HIS A 24 -6.98 -0.51 -9.16
CA HIS A 24 -6.88 -0.56 -10.62
C HIS A 24 -6.70 0.83 -11.22
N THR A 25 -7.50 1.80 -10.77
CA THR A 25 -7.38 3.19 -11.21
C THR A 25 -5.97 3.74 -10.92
N TYR A 26 -5.45 3.47 -9.73
CA TYR A 26 -4.11 3.89 -9.32
C TYR A 26 -3.04 3.25 -10.21
N HIS A 27 -3.12 1.95 -10.49
CA HIS A 27 -2.17 1.28 -11.38
C HIS A 27 -2.14 1.93 -12.76
N MET A 28 -3.31 2.19 -13.35
CA MET A 28 -3.40 2.73 -14.70
C MET A 28 -2.96 4.19 -14.78
N ARG A 29 -3.18 4.97 -13.72
CA ARG A 29 -2.87 6.40 -13.69
C ARG A 29 -1.44 6.68 -13.24
N ASP A 30 -0.97 6.02 -12.16
CA ASP A 30 0.25 6.41 -11.45
C ASP A 30 1.41 5.44 -11.65
N ILE A 31 1.13 4.14 -11.76
CA ILE A 31 2.18 3.13 -11.82
C ILE A 31 2.56 2.80 -13.25
N PHE A 32 1.57 2.62 -14.11
CA PHE A 32 1.76 2.25 -15.51
C PHE A 32 1.01 3.23 -16.43
N PRO A 33 1.40 4.51 -16.45
CA PRO A 33 0.66 5.51 -17.24
C PRO A 33 0.87 5.39 -18.74
N ASP A 34 1.96 4.75 -19.19
CA ASP A 34 2.26 4.57 -20.62
C ASP A 34 1.43 3.42 -21.19
N PRO A 35 0.54 3.69 -22.20
CA PRO A 35 -0.26 2.62 -22.81
C PRO A 35 0.55 1.51 -23.46
N GLU A 36 1.81 1.77 -23.82
CA GLU A 36 2.69 0.77 -24.47
C GLU A 36 3.50 -0.05 -23.48
N ASP A 37 3.42 0.27 -22.18
CA ASP A 37 4.14 -0.48 -21.14
C ASP A 37 3.59 -1.91 -21.06
N GLU A 38 4.47 -2.90 -21.19
CA GLU A 38 4.09 -4.32 -21.10
C GLU A 38 3.49 -4.67 -19.74
N ASN A 39 4.00 -4.04 -18.68
CA ASN A 39 3.45 -4.25 -17.34
C ASN A 39 2.03 -3.70 -17.23
N ARG A 40 1.74 -2.56 -17.88
CA ARG A 40 0.38 -2.02 -17.93
C ARG A 40 -0.57 -3.01 -18.61
N LYS A 41 -0.14 -3.61 -19.72
CA LYS A 41 -0.95 -4.60 -20.43
C LYS A 41 -1.27 -5.81 -19.55
N HIS A 42 -0.30 -6.24 -18.76
CA HIS A 42 -0.46 -7.33 -17.80
C HIS A 42 -1.49 -6.98 -16.71
N PHE A 43 -1.53 -5.73 -16.26
CA PHE A 43 -2.42 -5.28 -15.18
C PHE A 43 -3.75 -4.69 -15.69
N LEU A 44 -3.99 -4.61 -17.00
CA LEU A 44 -5.29 -4.23 -17.51
C LEU A 44 -6.38 -5.19 -17.04
N ASP A 45 -6.08 -6.49 -17.01
CA ASP A 45 -6.90 -7.49 -16.37
C ASP A 45 -6.20 -7.92 -15.09
N ASP A 46 -6.70 -7.47 -13.95
CA ASP A 46 -6.10 -7.72 -12.65
C ASP A 46 -6.55 -9.04 -12.00
N THR A 47 -7.26 -9.89 -12.74
CA THR A 47 -7.87 -11.12 -12.21
C THR A 47 -6.85 -12.01 -11.49
N GLU A 48 -5.70 -12.25 -12.12
CA GLU A 48 -4.66 -13.11 -11.54
C GLU A 48 -4.06 -12.48 -10.28
N TYR A 49 -3.71 -11.20 -10.33
CA TYR A 49 -3.17 -10.48 -9.20
C TYR A 49 -4.15 -10.46 -8.04
N ARG A 50 -5.41 -10.13 -8.35
CA ARG A 50 -6.48 -10.12 -7.35
C ARG A 50 -6.65 -11.48 -6.70
N ALA A 51 -6.61 -12.56 -7.46
CA ALA A 51 -6.72 -13.91 -6.93
C ALA A 51 -5.55 -14.26 -6.00
N GLN A 52 -4.33 -13.88 -6.36
CA GLN A 52 -3.14 -14.11 -5.54
C GLN A 52 -3.25 -13.36 -4.21
N ILE A 53 -3.63 -12.10 -4.25
CA ILE A 53 -3.78 -11.27 -3.06
C ILE A 53 -4.89 -11.83 -2.16
N GLN A 54 -6.01 -12.24 -2.76
CA GLN A 54 -7.12 -12.80 -1.99
C GLN A 54 -6.70 -14.09 -1.25
N ARG A 55 -5.86 -14.92 -1.86
CA ARG A 55 -5.33 -16.11 -1.18
C ARG A 55 -4.49 -15.75 0.05
N VAL A 56 -3.68 -14.69 -0.05
CA VAL A 56 -2.89 -14.21 1.08
C VAL A 56 -3.81 -13.59 2.15
N HIS A 57 -4.80 -12.84 1.73
CA HIS A 57 -5.80 -12.24 2.63
C HIS A 57 -6.57 -13.30 3.44
N ASP A 58 -6.86 -14.44 2.82
CA ASP A 58 -7.66 -15.51 3.45
C ASP A 58 -6.87 -16.38 4.41
N ARG A 59 -5.56 -16.18 4.53
CA ARG A 59 -4.75 -16.93 5.50
C ARG A 59 -5.14 -16.57 6.93
N GLN A 60 -4.88 -17.48 7.87
CA GLN A 60 -5.09 -17.22 9.30
C GLN A 60 -3.98 -16.33 9.88
N GLN A 61 -2.75 -16.45 9.35
CA GLN A 61 -1.63 -15.59 9.73
C GLN A 61 -0.78 -15.31 8.50
N ASP A 62 0.15 -14.37 8.61
CA ASP A 62 0.99 -13.92 7.49
C ASP A 62 0.13 -13.46 6.32
N ARG A 63 -0.88 -12.67 6.63
CA ARG A 63 -1.91 -12.26 5.70
C ARG A 63 -1.76 -10.80 5.30
N CYS A 64 -2.40 -10.43 4.19
CA CYS A 64 -2.54 -9.03 3.81
C CYS A 64 -3.90 -8.48 4.21
N TYR A 65 -4.01 -7.15 4.13
CA TYR A 65 -5.19 -6.41 4.58
C TYR A 65 -5.54 -5.34 3.56
N TYR A 66 -6.82 -5.20 3.27
CA TYR A 66 -7.34 -4.12 2.41
C TYR A 66 -7.71 -2.95 3.30
N LEU A 67 -6.93 -1.86 3.24
CA LEU A 67 -7.10 -0.72 4.14
C LEU A 67 -7.42 0.55 3.37
N PHE A 68 -8.35 1.34 3.92
CA PHE A 68 -8.56 2.71 3.48
C PHE A 68 -8.05 3.68 4.54
N PHE A 69 -7.44 4.77 4.09
CA PHE A 69 -7.17 5.92 4.94
C PHE A 69 -8.43 6.77 4.98
N HIS A 70 -8.90 7.10 6.17
CA HIS A 70 -10.19 7.76 6.38
C HIS A 70 -10.00 9.05 7.17
N ARG A 71 -10.64 10.12 6.70
CA ARG A 71 -10.60 11.43 7.37
C ARG A 71 -11.88 12.18 7.06
N ASN A 72 -12.49 12.80 8.09
CA ASN A 72 -13.68 13.64 7.93
C ASN A 72 -14.82 12.95 7.18
N GLY A 73 -15.05 11.67 7.51
CA GLY A 73 -16.17 10.93 6.93
C GLY A 73 -15.96 10.40 5.54
N GLN A 74 -14.73 10.48 5.00
CA GLN A 74 -14.47 9.99 3.64
C GLN A 74 -13.13 9.28 3.53
N ASP A 75 -13.03 8.38 2.56
CA ASP A 75 -11.78 7.72 2.24
C ASP A 75 -10.91 8.65 1.40
N ILE A 76 -9.63 8.78 1.78
CA ILE A 76 -8.68 9.69 1.11
C ILE A 76 -7.52 8.95 0.46
N GLY A 77 -7.46 7.64 0.61
CA GLY A 77 -6.40 6.81 0.05
C GLY A 77 -6.55 5.38 0.50
N PHE A 78 -5.58 4.55 0.17
CA PHE A 78 -5.60 3.13 0.55
C PHE A 78 -4.20 2.58 0.72
N ALA A 79 -4.10 1.40 1.36
CA ALA A 79 -2.87 0.64 1.45
C ALA A 79 -3.18 -0.86 1.46
N LEU A 80 -2.20 -1.64 1.01
CA LEU A 80 -2.27 -3.10 1.01
C LEU A 80 -1.01 -3.63 1.67
N PRO A 81 -0.98 -3.73 3.01
CA PRO A 81 0.14 -4.31 3.73
C PRO A 81 -0.05 -5.80 3.95
N ALA A 82 1.05 -6.55 4.00
CA ALA A 82 1.08 -7.93 4.49
C ALA A 82 1.96 -7.98 5.73
N ILE A 83 1.53 -8.66 6.79
CA ILE A 83 2.29 -8.76 8.04
C ILE A 83 2.65 -10.22 8.30
N PHE A 84 3.95 -10.49 8.43
CA PHE A 84 4.50 -11.84 8.55
C PHE A 84 4.86 -12.13 10.01
N THR A 85 3.82 -12.31 10.84
CA THR A 85 3.97 -12.48 12.28
C THR A 85 4.63 -13.81 12.67
N SER A 86 4.48 -14.85 11.83
CA SER A 86 5.13 -16.13 12.09
C SER A 86 6.61 -16.15 11.71
N GLU A 87 7.09 -15.11 11.07
CA GLU A 87 8.48 -14.97 10.65
C GLU A 87 9.17 -13.92 11.53
N ASP A 88 9.72 -12.89 10.92
CA ASP A 88 10.48 -11.85 11.61
C ASP A 88 9.66 -10.61 11.97
N GLY A 89 8.36 -10.63 11.70
CA GLY A 89 7.48 -9.50 11.98
C GLY A 89 7.53 -8.40 10.94
N LYS A 90 7.92 -8.73 9.71
CA LYS A 90 7.95 -7.77 8.62
C LYS A 90 6.53 -7.35 8.23
N CYS A 91 6.31 -6.03 8.07
CA CYS A 91 5.17 -5.50 7.35
C CYS A 91 5.65 -5.11 5.96
N PHE A 92 5.22 -5.84 4.94
CA PHE A 92 5.55 -5.50 3.55
C PHE A 92 4.42 -4.67 2.96
N ILE A 93 4.72 -3.45 2.55
CA ILE A 93 3.73 -2.55 1.96
C ILE A 93 3.69 -2.80 0.45
N LEU A 94 2.69 -3.59 0.02
CA LEU A 94 2.51 -3.95 -1.39
C LEU A 94 2.02 -2.77 -2.21
N GLU A 95 1.06 -2.01 -1.66
CA GLU A 95 0.44 -0.87 -2.33
C GLU A 95 0.20 0.24 -1.33
N PHE A 96 0.35 1.49 -1.78
CA PHE A 96 0.10 2.68 -0.98
C PHE A 96 -0.29 3.83 -1.91
N CYS A 97 -1.41 4.47 -1.64
CA CYS A 97 -1.88 5.58 -2.46
C CYS A 97 -2.65 6.60 -1.62
N VAL A 98 -2.33 7.87 -1.79
CA VAL A 98 -3.22 8.97 -1.39
C VAL A 98 -3.90 9.44 -2.67
N PHE A 99 -5.23 9.54 -2.66
CA PHE A 99 -5.97 9.97 -3.85
C PHE A 99 -5.52 11.39 -4.27
N PRO A 100 -5.43 11.67 -5.58
CA PRO A 100 -4.87 12.93 -6.07
C PRO A 100 -5.46 14.19 -5.43
N ALA A 101 -6.79 14.20 -5.18
CA ALA A 101 -7.47 15.35 -4.58
C ALA A 101 -7.00 15.68 -3.16
N PHE A 102 -6.35 14.74 -2.48
CA PHE A 102 -5.94 14.88 -1.08
C PHE A 102 -4.43 14.95 -0.91
N ARG A 103 -3.67 14.98 -1.99
CA ARG A 103 -2.21 15.07 -1.98
C ARG A 103 -1.74 16.46 -1.58
N GLY A 104 -0.53 16.50 -1.02
CA GLY A 104 0.09 17.74 -0.55
C GLY A 104 -0.15 17.97 0.94
N SER A 105 0.43 19.03 1.48
CA SER A 105 0.31 19.43 2.89
C SER A 105 0.67 18.35 3.89
N GLY A 106 1.56 17.39 3.51
CA GLY A 106 2.00 16.31 4.40
C GLY A 106 0.99 15.18 4.59
N THR A 107 -0.10 15.14 3.82
CA THR A 107 -1.13 14.09 3.95
C THR A 107 -0.55 12.70 3.73
N GLY A 108 0.31 12.52 2.72
CA GLY A 108 0.94 11.23 2.46
C GLY A 108 1.76 10.73 3.62
N ARG A 109 2.55 11.61 4.24
CA ARG A 109 3.35 11.26 5.42
C ARG A 109 2.46 10.89 6.60
N THR A 110 1.38 11.62 6.84
CA THR A 110 0.44 11.30 7.91
C THR A 110 -0.23 9.95 7.67
N CYS A 111 -0.61 9.66 6.43
CA CYS A 111 -1.15 8.34 6.06
C CYS A 111 -0.13 7.23 6.32
N ALA A 112 1.12 7.43 5.93
CA ALA A 112 2.19 6.45 6.14
C ALA A 112 2.42 6.20 7.63
N ASP A 113 2.45 7.26 8.44
CA ASP A 113 2.60 7.12 9.89
C ASP A 113 1.43 6.37 10.51
N ALA A 114 0.20 6.65 10.07
CA ALA A 114 -0.99 5.92 10.52
C ALA A 114 -0.90 4.44 10.17
N LEU A 115 -0.45 4.12 8.96
CA LEU A 115 -0.27 2.73 8.52
C LEU A 115 0.77 2.00 9.38
N LEU A 116 1.91 2.63 9.63
CA LEU A 116 2.97 2.03 10.43
C LEU A 116 2.53 1.79 11.88
N SER A 117 1.79 2.72 12.47
CA SER A 117 1.22 2.56 13.81
C SER A 117 0.20 1.42 13.84
N TRP A 118 -0.66 1.34 12.83
CA TRP A 118 -1.64 0.28 12.69
C TRP A 118 -0.95 -1.10 12.59
N ALA A 119 0.09 -1.20 11.77
CA ALA A 119 0.83 -2.44 11.58
C ALA A 119 1.54 -2.87 12.87
N LYS A 120 2.15 -1.92 13.58
CA LYS A 120 2.83 -2.18 14.85
C LYS A 120 1.87 -2.78 15.88
N MET A 121 0.66 -2.27 15.97
CA MET A 121 -0.37 -2.80 16.87
C MET A 121 -0.78 -4.22 16.52
N ARG A 122 -0.52 -4.67 15.30
CA ARG A 122 -0.80 -6.04 14.84
C ARG A 122 0.44 -6.93 14.80
N GLY A 123 1.50 -6.54 15.49
CA GLY A 123 2.69 -7.36 15.68
C GLY A 123 3.82 -7.10 14.69
N ALA A 124 3.70 -6.11 13.83
CA ALA A 124 4.79 -5.76 12.94
C ALA A 124 5.95 -5.17 13.73
N ARG A 125 7.17 -5.61 13.43
CA ARG A 125 8.39 -5.14 14.07
C ARG A 125 9.15 -4.13 13.20
N TYR A 126 8.99 -4.22 11.89
CA TYR A 126 9.56 -3.30 10.93
C TYR A 126 8.73 -3.33 9.65
N ALA A 127 8.98 -2.36 8.78
CA ALA A 127 8.28 -2.29 7.50
C ALA A 127 9.28 -2.26 6.35
N GLU A 128 8.86 -2.79 5.22
CA GLU A 128 9.67 -2.85 4.01
C GLU A 128 8.77 -2.65 2.80
N LEU A 129 9.33 -2.09 1.74
CA LEU A 129 8.58 -1.88 0.49
C LEU A 129 9.53 -1.88 -0.70
N ASN A 130 8.94 -1.99 -1.89
CA ASN A 130 9.64 -1.83 -3.15
C ASN A 130 9.15 -0.52 -3.79
N TYR A 131 10.06 0.41 -4.04
CA TYR A 131 9.71 1.69 -4.66
C TYR A 131 9.82 1.68 -6.19
N GLY A 132 10.15 0.52 -6.78
CA GLY A 132 10.18 0.33 -8.23
C GLY A 132 11.23 1.13 -8.98
N GLY A 133 12.32 1.54 -8.31
CA GLY A 133 13.34 2.38 -8.91
C GLY A 133 12.92 3.83 -9.14
N ASP A 134 11.77 4.24 -8.64
CA ASP A 134 11.25 5.59 -8.81
C ASP A 134 11.83 6.52 -7.75
N GLU A 135 12.61 7.51 -8.19
CA GLU A 135 13.29 8.45 -7.29
C GLU A 135 12.33 9.31 -6.47
N ARG A 136 11.16 9.67 -7.01
CA ARG A 136 10.16 10.46 -6.28
C ARG A 136 9.58 9.65 -5.13
N ARG A 137 9.27 8.37 -5.37
CA ARG A 137 8.77 7.47 -4.33
C ARG A 137 9.83 7.24 -3.27
N LEU A 138 11.07 7.02 -3.68
CA LEU A 138 12.17 6.86 -2.73
C LEU A 138 12.32 8.09 -1.83
N ARG A 139 12.29 9.30 -2.40
CA ARG A 139 12.37 10.53 -1.61
C ARG A 139 11.22 10.64 -0.60
N PHE A 140 10.00 10.29 -1.02
CA PHE A 140 8.84 10.27 -0.12
C PHE A 140 9.09 9.33 1.06
N TRP A 141 9.47 8.09 0.78
CA TRP A 141 9.66 7.08 1.81
C TRP A 141 10.83 7.40 2.73
N LYS A 142 11.89 8.02 2.22
CA LYS A 142 12.98 8.51 3.05
C LYS A 142 12.49 9.57 4.05
N ARG A 143 11.61 10.47 3.63
CA ARG A 143 11.01 11.46 4.54
C ARG A 143 10.14 10.82 5.61
N VAL A 144 9.52 9.69 5.30
CA VAL A 144 8.76 8.91 6.29
C VAL A 144 9.70 8.20 7.27
N GLY A 145 10.97 8.03 6.91
CA GLY A 145 11.96 7.40 7.76
C GLY A 145 12.49 6.07 7.24
N PHE A 146 12.14 5.69 6.01
CA PHE A 146 12.68 4.49 5.38
C PHE A 146 14.11 4.72 4.94
N VAL A 147 14.89 3.66 4.98
CA VAL A 147 16.29 3.64 4.52
C VAL A 147 16.37 2.68 3.34
N GLU A 148 17.06 3.11 2.29
CA GLU A 148 17.29 2.25 1.13
C GLU A 148 18.14 1.05 1.54
N ASN A 149 17.65 -0.16 1.27
CA ASN A 149 18.36 -1.40 1.60
C ASN A 149 19.00 -2.06 0.39
N GLY A 150 19.14 -1.29 -0.70
CA GLY A 150 19.80 -1.72 -1.93
C GLY A 150 18.91 -2.54 -2.86
N PRO A 151 19.32 -2.68 -4.13
CA PRO A 151 18.59 -3.50 -5.07
C PRO A 151 18.82 -4.98 -4.77
N MET A 152 17.73 -5.72 -4.59
CA MET A 152 17.76 -7.17 -4.74
C MET A 152 17.47 -7.47 -6.21
N ALA A 153 17.86 -8.64 -6.72
CA ALA A 153 17.80 -8.97 -8.15
C ALA A 153 16.44 -8.56 -8.77
N GLY A 154 16.45 -7.50 -9.58
CA GLY A 154 15.26 -6.98 -10.25
C GLY A 154 14.33 -6.13 -9.40
N THR A 155 14.69 -5.79 -8.17
CA THR A 155 13.85 -4.97 -7.27
C THR A 155 14.66 -3.84 -6.64
N SER A 156 13.93 -2.82 -6.17
CA SER A 156 14.49 -1.70 -5.41
C SER A 156 13.72 -1.60 -4.11
N GLY A 157 14.39 -1.80 -2.98
CA GLY A 157 13.75 -1.89 -1.68
C GLY A 157 14.14 -0.79 -0.72
N ALA A 158 13.27 -0.54 0.24
CA ALA A 158 13.52 0.34 1.38
C ALA A 158 12.85 -0.25 2.62
N SER A 159 13.40 0.04 3.80
CA SER A 159 12.89 -0.50 5.06
C SER A 159 12.94 0.52 6.19
N ARG A 160 12.09 0.32 7.19
CA ARG A 160 12.02 1.13 8.40
C ARG A 160 11.68 0.28 9.62
#